data_8ac2ed36eaa0dd3257ea4bcfda7e9efc
#
_entry.id   8ac2ed36eaa0dd3257ea4bcfda7e9efc
#
_cell.length_a   1.000
_cell.length_b   1.000
_cell.length_c   1.000
_cell.angle_alpha   90.00
_cell.angle_beta   90.00
_cell.angle_gamma   90.00
#
_symmetry.space_group_name_H-M   'P 1'
#
loop_
_entity.id
_entity.type
_entity.pdbx_description
1 polymer ?
#
loop_
_entity_poly.entity_id
_entity_poly.type
_entity_poly.pdbx_seq_one_letter_code
_entity_poly.pdbx_strand_id
1 'polypeptide(L)'
;PVTGKMIAAMRRLGFERVYDVNFGADLTIMEEGTELLGRLTNGGVLPMITSCSPGWINYAEYNYGDLLPHLSSCKSPHQMQGAIIKSYWAEQNGIDPKDIFVVSVMPCVAKKFEKEREQEKVNGIPDVDAVITTRELARMIRRSGILFKKLPDEDWDQDIMGDYTGAGVIFGVTGGVMEAALRTVYFKLTGEEKQEITFEEVRGHEAGIREASLDINGTTVNVAICSGMRSAKVLLDQIREGTSKYHFIEIMGCPGGCINGGGQPYIRECFLPDEDDDIMDTYKEKRAKALYSEDEAQTIRQSHNNPQIIELYEKFLGEPNSHKAHELLHTSYAEREGFNEIATVEE
;
A
#
# COMPACT_ATOMS: atom_id res chain seq x y z
N PRO A 1 16.05 -10.96 -9.76
CA PRO A 1 15.74 -10.49 -8.42
C PRO A 1 16.88 -10.83 -7.45
N VAL A 2 17.00 -10.06 -6.38
CA VAL A 2 17.98 -10.30 -5.29
C VAL A 2 17.27 -10.59 -3.95
N THR A 3 16.01 -10.99 -4.03
CA THR A 3 15.11 -11.18 -2.88
C THR A 3 15.74 -12.13 -1.85
N GLY A 4 16.16 -13.33 -2.25
CA GLY A 4 16.74 -14.30 -1.33
C GLY A 4 18.01 -13.81 -0.62
N LYS A 5 18.88 -13.05 -1.34
CA LYS A 5 20.06 -12.42 -0.72
C LYS A 5 19.70 -11.30 0.24
N MET A 6 18.60 -10.58 -0.04
CA MET A 6 18.10 -9.54 0.86
C MET A 6 17.58 -10.15 2.16
N ILE A 7 16.83 -11.25 2.08
CA ILE A 7 16.35 -12.01 3.25
C ILE A 7 17.54 -12.49 4.09
N ALA A 8 18.52 -13.15 3.45
CA ALA A 8 19.73 -13.59 4.11
C ALA A 8 20.50 -12.44 4.79
N ALA A 9 20.54 -11.26 4.15
CA ALA A 9 21.18 -10.08 4.72
C ALA A 9 20.45 -9.57 5.96
N MET A 10 19.12 -9.55 5.94
CA MET A 10 18.30 -9.13 7.09
C MET A 10 18.48 -10.08 8.27
N ARG A 11 18.46 -11.40 8.05
CA ARG A 11 18.76 -12.36 9.12
C ARG A 11 20.16 -12.17 9.71
N ARG A 12 21.16 -11.84 8.90
CA ARG A 12 22.51 -11.51 9.38
C ARG A 12 22.62 -10.17 10.11
N LEU A 13 21.69 -9.26 9.87
CA LEU A 13 21.55 -8.03 10.67
C LEU A 13 20.87 -8.29 12.02
N GLY A 14 20.36 -9.50 12.27
CA GLY A 14 19.76 -9.91 13.54
C GLY A 14 18.23 -9.90 13.55
N PHE A 15 17.57 -9.76 12.40
CA PHE A 15 16.12 -9.95 12.34
C PHE A 15 15.78 -11.42 12.54
N GLU A 16 14.90 -11.71 13.49
CA GLU A 16 14.50 -13.08 13.83
C GLU A 16 13.53 -13.66 12.83
N ARG A 17 12.62 -12.82 12.33
CA ARG A 17 11.63 -13.18 11.30
C ARG A 17 11.68 -12.15 10.16
N VAL A 18 11.45 -12.62 8.95
CA VAL A 18 11.46 -11.79 7.75
C VAL A 18 10.28 -12.18 6.86
N TYR A 19 9.31 -11.29 6.72
CA TYR A 19 8.11 -11.49 5.91
C TYR A 19 8.05 -10.51 4.75
N ASP A 20 7.35 -10.88 3.67
CA ASP A 20 7.05 -9.96 2.58
C ASP A 20 5.80 -9.13 2.91
N VAL A 21 5.88 -7.82 2.69
CA VAL A 21 4.74 -6.90 2.90
C VAL A 21 3.62 -7.08 1.87
N ASN A 22 3.86 -7.83 0.81
CA ASN A 22 2.84 -8.19 -0.18
C ASN A 22 1.68 -9.00 0.45
N PHE A 23 1.93 -9.77 1.52
CA PHE A 23 0.86 -10.36 2.33
C PHE A 23 -0.07 -9.29 2.92
N GLY A 24 0.49 -8.23 3.49
CA GLY A 24 -0.28 -7.09 3.99
C GLY A 24 -1.04 -6.36 2.88
N ALA A 25 -0.52 -6.35 1.65
CA ALA A 25 -1.21 -5.79 0.49
C ALA A 25 -2.43 -6.64 0.10
N ASP A 26 -2.30 -7.97 0.09
CA ASP A 26 -3.44 -8.88 -0.13
C ASP A 26 -4.52 -8.69 0.95
N LEU A 27 -4.12 -8.55 2.21
CA LEU A 27 -5.03 -8.29 3.31
C LEU A 27 -5.76 -6.94 3.13
N THR A 28 -5.04 -5.91 2.70
CA THR A 28 -5.63 -4.59 2.41
C THR A 28 -6.70 -4.69 1.32
N ILE A 29 -6.47 -5.46 0.26
CA ILE A 29 -7.47 -5.64 -0.80
C ILE A 29 -8.72 -6.34 -0.30
N MET A 30 -8.59 -7.30 0.61
CA MET A 30 -9.76 -7.95 1.18
C MET A 30 -10.65 -6.98 1.98
N GLU A 31 -10.04 -6.12 2.78
CA GLU A 31 -10.74 -5.10 3.57
C GLU A 31 -11.27 -3.96 2.68
N GLU A 32 -10.38 -3.32 1.90
CA GLU A 32 -10.72 -2.15 1.07
C GLU A 32 -11.71 -2.50 -0.04
N GLY A 33 -11.54 -3.66 -0.69
CA GLY A 33 -12.50 -4.15 -1.69
C GLY A 33 -13.88 -4.45 -1.08
N THR A 34 -13.93 -4.97 0.15
CA THR A 34 -15.20 -5.19 0.87
C THR A 34 -15.82 -3.88 1.32
N GLU A 35 -15.01 -2.91 1.77
CA GLU A 35 -15.48 -1.55 2.09
C GLU A 35 -16.09 -0.86 0.87
N LEU A 36 -15.42 -0.93 -0.30
CA LEU A 36 -15.93 -0.39 -1.55
C LEU A 36 -17.27 -1.00 -1.93
N LEU A 37 -17.39 -2.33 -1.86
CA LEU A 37 -18.65 -3.02 -2.12
C LEU A 37 -19.76 -2.58 -1.17
N GLY A 38 -19.45 -2.48 0.12
CA GLY A 38 -20.39 -1.98 1.12
C GLY A 38 -20.89 -0.56 0.79
N ARG A 39 -19.98 0.35 0.40
CA ARG A 39 -20.34 1.72 0.00
C ARG A 39 -21.20 1.76 -1.25
N LEU A 40 -20.91 0.92 -2.26
CA LEU A 40 -21.68 0.82 -3.50
C LEU A 40 -23.09 0.26 -3.30
N THR A 41 -23.22 -0.75 -2.43
CA THR A 41 -24.50 -1.48 -2.27
C THR A 41 -25.40 -0.90 -1.18
N ASN A 42 -24.82 -0.32 -0.13
CA ASN A 42 -25.55 0.15 1.05
C ASN A 42 -25.67 1.68 1.14
N GLY A 43 -25.24 2.43 0.10
CA GLY A 43 -25.39 3.89 0.06
C GLY A 43 -24.35 4.64 0.88
N GLY A 44 -23.09 4.19 0.91
CA GLY A 44 -21.98 4.87 1.56
C GLY A 44 -21.45 6.07 0.78
N VAL A 45 -20.46 6.79 1.36
CA VAL A 45 -19.85 7.98 0.74
C VAL A 45 -19.01 7.56 -0.47
N LEU A 46 -19.34 8.10 -1.65
CA LEU A 46 -18.65 7.88 -2.91
C LEU A 46 -18.21 9.22 -3.54
N PRO A 47 -17.12 9.26 -4.32
CA PRO A 47 -16.19 8.14 -4.54
C PRO A 47 -15.45 7.75 -3.26
N MET A 48 -15.10 6.46 -3.12
CA MET A 48 -14.13 6.03 -2.14
C MET A 48 -12.73 6.31 -2.67
N ILE A 49 -11.80 6.75 -1.81
CA ILE A 49 -10.42 7.08 -2.19
C ILE A 49 -9.47 6.19 -1.39
N THR A 50 -8.47 5.60 -2.05
CA THR A 50 -7.45 4.76 -1.38
C THR A 50 -6.67 5.53 -0.32
N SER A 51 -6.25 4.85 0.75
CA SER A 51 -5.64 5.45 1.94
C SER A 51 -4.18 5.03 2.20
N CYS A 52 -3.63 4.10 1.42
CA CYS A 52 -2.32 3.49 1.70
C CYS A 52 -1.10 4.42 1.49
N SER A 53 -1.29 5.63 0.94
CA SER A 53 -0.21 6.60 0.68
C SER A 53 -0.18 7.71 1.72
N PRO A 54 0.73 7.69 2.72
CA PRO A 54 0.70 8.62 3.85
C PRO A 54 1.02 10.08 3.45
N GLY A 55 1.72 10.30 2.35
CA GLY A 55 1.94 11.65 1.83
C GLY A 55 0.66 12.27 1.31
N TRP A 56 -0.19 11.47 0.66
CA TRP A 56 -1.52 11.83 0.23
C TRP A 56 -2.44 12.09 1.44
N ILE A 57 -2.48 11.19 2.41
CA ILE A 57 -3.30 11.34 3.62
C ILE A 57 -2.97 12.64 4.35
N ASN A 58 -1.68 12.91 4.57
CA ASN A 58 -1.25 14.15 5.21
C ASN A 58 -1.69 15.39 4.43
N TYR A 59 -1.63 15.35 3.10
CA TYR A 59 -2.12 16.43 2.25
C TYR A 59 -3.65 16.62 2.38
N ALA A 60 -4.41 15.53 2.43
CA ALA A 60 -5.86 15.57 2.60
C ALA A 60 -6.26 16.17 3.96
N GLU A 61 -5.62 15.73 5.04
CA GLU A 61 -5.89 16.24 6.39
C GLU A 61 -5.65 17.74 6.53
N TYR A 62 -4.67 18.32 5.82
CA TYR A 62 -4.37 19.75 5.85
C TYR A 62 -5.22 20.60 4.91
N ASN A 63 -5.68 20.04 3.78
CA ASN A 63 -6.27 20.84 2.70
C ASN A 63 -7.71 20.46 2.35
N TYR A 64 -8.15 19.26 2.75
CA TYR A 64 -9.42 18.67 2.35
C TYR A 64 -10.08 17.94 3.53
N GLY A 65 -10.10 18.57 4.72
CA GLY A 65 -10.73 18.02 5.91
C GLY A 65 -12.20 17.63 5.70
N ASP A 66 -12.92 18.41 4.87
CA ASP A 66 -14.29 18.15 4.44
C ASP A 66 -14.47 16.88 3.61
N LEU A 67 -13.41 16.38 2.96
CA LEU A 67 -13.44 15.18 2.12
C LEU A 67 -12.88 13.92 2.82
N LEU A 68 -12.47 13.99 4.08
CA LEU A 68 -11.96 12.83 4.82
C LEU A 68 -12.95 11.64 4.86
N PRO A 69 -14.29 11.83 4.88
CA PRO A 69 -15.24 10.72 4.80
C PRO A 69 -15.16 9.91 3.49
N HIS A 70 -14.56 10.46 2.44
CA HIS A 70 -14.31 9.74 1.18
C HIS A 70 -13.14 8.75 1.26
N LEU A 71 -12.21 8.91 2.23
CA LEU A 71 -11.08 8.02 2.35
C LEU A 71 -11.55 6.62 2.77
N SER A 72 -10.87 5.59 2.26
CA SER A 72 -10.95 4.24 2.80
C SER A 72 -10.47 4.27 4.24
N SER A 73 -11.15 3.57 5.13
CA SER A 73 -10.74 3.44 6.53
C SER A 73 -9.62 2.43 6.76
N CYS A 74 -9.21 1.72 5.73
CA CYS A 74 -8.16 0.70 5.80
C CYS A 74 -6.79 1.30 6.14
N LYS A 75 -6.08 0.66 7.06
CA LYS A 75 -4.65 0.91 7.29
C LYS A 75 -3.85 0.54 6.04
N SER A 76 -2.65 1.08 5.92
CA SER A 76 -1.77 0.69 4.82
C SER A 76 -1.19 -0.73 5.02
N PRO A 77 -0.74 -1.42 3.93
CA PRO A 77 -0.28 -2.81 4.01
C PRO A 77 0.72 -3.10 5.12
N HIS A 78 1.72 -2.25 5.33
CA HIS A 78 2.72 -2.52 6.36
C HIS A 78 2.18 -2.31 7.79
N GLN A 79 1.19 -1.44 7.98
CA GLN A 79 0.50 -1.29 9.26
C GLN A 79 -0.39 -2.49 9.52
N MET A 80 -1.19 -2.93 8.53
CA MET A 80 -2.00 -4.14 8.66
C MET A 80 -1.14 -5.36 9.00
N GLN A 81 -0.01 -5.54 8.32
CA GLN A 81 0.88 -6.66 8.61
C GLN A 81 1.51 -6.54 10.00
N GLY A 82 1.90 -5.35 10.41
CA GLY A 82 2.39 -5.09 11.77
C GLY A 82 1.34 -5.40 12.84
N ALA A 83 0.08 -5.02 12.60
CA ALA A 83 -1.04 -5.34 13.48
C ALA A 83 -1.25 -6.86 13.60
N ILE A 84 -1.16 -7.62 12.51
CA ILE A 84 -1.28 -9.08 12.53
C ILE A 84 -0.08 -9.73 13.23
N ILE A 85 1.13 -9.21 13.05
CA ILE A 85 2.32 -9.68 13.78
C ILE A 85 2.11 -9.49 15.29
N LYS A 86 1.66 -8.32 15.72
CA LYS A 86 1.48 -7.99 17.14
C LYS A 86 0.16 -8.52 17.75
N SER A 87 -0.71 -9.13 16.96
CA SER A 87 -1.92 -9.76 17.45
C SER A 87 -1.91 -11.27 17.21
N TYR A 88 -2.24 -11.72 16.00
CA TYR A 88 -2.39 -13.14 15.69
C TYR A 88 -1.10 -13.94 15.85
N TRP A 89 0.01 -13.43 15.25
CA TRP A 89 1.30 -14.12 15.36
C TRP A 89 1.80 -14.15 16.80
N ALA A 90 1.66 -13.05 17.54
CA ALA A 90 2.02 -12.96 18.96
C ALA A 90 1.23 -13.99 19.80
N GLU A 91 -0.09 -14.07 19.58
CA GLU A 91 -0.98 -15.02 20.26
C GLU A 91 -0.56 -16.47 19.97
N GLN A 92 -0.32 -16.82 18.69
CA GLN A 92 0.07 -18.16 18.28
C GLN A 92 1.42 -18.60 18.88
N ASN A 93 2.32 -17.66 19.15
CA ASN A 93 3.64 -17.93 19.72
C ASN A 93 3.72 -17.70 21.24
N GLY A 94 2.66 -17.24 21.88
CA GLY A 94 2.63 -16.94 23.31
C GLY A 94 3.57 -15.82 23.74
N ILE A 95 3.76 -14.82 22.87
CA ILE A 95 4.66 -13.68 23.06
C ILE A 95 3.82 -12.42 23.37
N ASP A 96 4.22 -11.64 24.38
CA ASP A 96 3.57 -10.35 24.63
C ASP A 96 3.85 -9.41 23.44
N PRO A 97 2.83 -8.77 22.82
CA PRO A 97 3.01 -7.81 21.76
C PRO A 97 4.04 -6.70 22.05
N LYS A 98 4.23 -6.36 23.31
CA LYS A 98 5.22 -5.36 23.75
C LYS A 98 6.67 -5.81 23.61
N ASP A 99 6.89 -7.14 23.56
CA ASP A 99 8.22 -7.72 23.39
C ASP A 99 8.57 -7.92 21.92
N ILE A 100 7.66 -7.57 21.00
CA ILE A 100 7.87 -7.66 19.56
C ILE A 100 8.22 -6.29 19.00
N PHE A 101 9.35 -6.20 18.28
CA PHE A 101 9.79 -4.99 17.61
C PHE A 101 9.70 -5.14 16.10
N VAL A 102 8.68 -4.53 15.50
CA VAL A 102 8.41 -4.61 14.06
C VAL A 102 9.16 -3.52 13.31
N VAL A 103 10.02 -3.92 12.37
CA VAL A 103 10.73 -3.01 11.46
C VAL A 103 10.19 -3.16 10.06
N SER A 104 9.68 -2.09 9.50
CA SER A 104 9.20 -2.06 8.11
C SER A 104 10.27 -1.45 7.19
N VAL A 105 10.62 -2.17 6.11
CA VAL A 105 11.56 -1.69 5.08
C VAL A 105 10.76 -1.20 3.88
N MET A 106 10.77 0.12 3.65
CA MET A 106 9.88 0.75 2.69
C MET A 106 10.61 1.59 1.64
N PRO A 107 10.11 1.65 0.40
CA PRO A 107 10.59 2.61 -0.60
C PRO A 107 10.12 4.05 -0.30
N CYS A 108 9.54 4.30 0.84
CA CYS A 108 8.81 5.51 1.20
C CYS A 108 9.39 6.17 2.45
N VAL A 109 9.58 7.50 2.42
CA VAL A 109 10.00 8.28 3.59
C VAL A 109 8.81 8.65 4.46
N ALA A 110 7.65 8.92 3.86
CA ALA A 110 6.44 9.35 4.57
C ALA A 110 5.89 8.26 5.52
N LYS A 111 6.21 6.99 5.29
CA LYS A 111 5.86 5.90 6.22
C LYS A 111 6.55 6.00 7.59
N LYS A 112 7.64 6.76 7.69
CA LYS A 112 8.23 7.12 8.99
C LYS A 112 7.30 8.03 9.82
N PHE A 113 6.55 8.88 9.14
CA PHE A 113 5.53 9.72 9.76
C PHE A 113 4.26 8.90 10.06
N GLU A 114 3.82 8.06 9.14
CA GLU A 114 2.61 7.25 9.30
C GLU A 114 2.65 6.42 10.59
N LYS A 115 3.76 5.74 10.87
CA LYS A 115 3.90 4.92 12.08
C LYS A 115 3.81 5.70 13.42
N GLU A 116 3.97 7.02 13.39
CA GLU A 116 3.86 7.86 14.60
C GLU A 116 2.40 8.28 14.88
N ARG A 117 1.47 7.99 13.97
CA ARG A 117 0.06 8.37 14.13
C ARG A 117 -0.56 7.57 15.29
N GLU A 118 -1.28 8.25 16.16
CA GLU A 118 -1.99 7.60 17.28
C GLU A 118 -3.05 6.62 16.77
N GLN A 119 -3.66 6.91 15.62
CA GLN A 119 -4.68 6.09 14.98
C GLN A 119 -4.13 4.76 14.40
N GLU A 120 -2.82 4.62 14.32
CA GLU A 120 -2.12 3.39 13.90
C GLU A 120 -1.69 2.51 15.08
N LYS A 121 -2.22 2.77 16.28
CA LYS A 121 -1.94 1.99 17.48
C LYS A 121 -3.16 1.16 17.89
N VAL A 122 -2.92 -0.06 18.27
CA VAL A 122 -3.93 -0.95 18.87
C VAL A 122 -3.64 -1.06 20.37
N ASN A 123 -4.58 -0.65 21.20
CA ASN A 123 -4.41 -0.64 22.67
C ASN A 123 -3.14 0.11 23.15
N GLY A 124 -2.77 1.18 22.46
CA GLY A 124 -1.57 1.99 22.76
C GLY A 124 -0.25 1.38 22.29
N ILE A 125 -0.27 0.22 21.62
CA ILE A 125 0.90 -0.44 21.04
C ILE A 125 0.96 -0.08 19.56
N PRO A 126 2.07 0.49 19.03
CA PRO A 126 2.20 0.79 17.62
C PRO A 126 2.27 -0.51 16.80
N ASP A 127 1.61 -0.55 15.66
CA ASP A 127 1.67 -1.71 14.74
C ASP A 127 3.09 -1.90 14.19
N VAL A 128 3.76 -0.79 13.87
CA VAL A 128 5.13 -0.76 13.37
C VAL A 128 5.99 0.14 14.28
N ASP A 129 7.08 -0.40 14.81
CA ASP A 129 7.97 0.32 15.73
C ASP A 129 9.01 1.18 15.01
N ALA A 130 9.51 0.71 13.87
CA ALA A 130 10.48 1.45 13.08
C ALA A 130 10.24 1.28 11.58
N VAL A 131 10.48 2.36 10.83
CA VAL A 131 10.49 2.34 9.37
C VAL A 131 11.87 2.74 8.88
N ILE A 132 12.50 1.89 8.09
CA ILE A 132 13.74 2.19 7.37
C ILE A 132 13.49 2.15 5.86
N THR A 133 14.19 3.01 5.15
CA THR A 133 14.09 3.04 3.68
C THR A 133 14.96 1.97 3.04
N THR A 134 14.67 1.63 1.79
CA THR A 134 15.50 0.73 0.97
C THR A 134 16.98 1.18 0.96
N ARG A 135 17.23 2.50 0.89
CA ARG A 135 18.59 3.06 0.96
C ARG A 135 19.24 2.88 2.34
N GLU A 136 18.47 3.01 3.40
CA GLU A 136 18.97 2.84 4.77
C GLU A 136 19.34 1.37 5.02
N LEU A 137 18.49 0.42 4.60
CA LEU A 137 18.81 -1.00 4.66
C LEU A 137 20.11 -1.31 3.91
N ALA A 138 20.26 -0.83 2.67
CA ALA A 138 21.50 -1.02 1.90
C ALA A 138 22.73 -0.41 2.58
N ARG A 139 22.56 0.68 3.33
CA ARG A 139 23.62 1.30 4.14
C ARG A 139 23.94 0.45 5.37
N MET A 140 22.92 -0.09 6.05
CA MET A 140 23.11 -0.99 7.20
C MET A 140 23.89 -2.24 6.80
N ILE A 141 23.49 -2.92 5.72
CA ILE A 141 24.16 -4.09 5.17
C ILE A 141 25.65 -3.80 4.92
N ARG A 142 25.97 -2.67 4.26
CA ARG A 142 27.37 -2.29 3.98
C ARG A 142 28.16 -1.97 5.24
N ARG A 143 27.57 -1.26 6.20
CA ARG A 143 28.24 -0.87 7.46
C ARG A 143 28.50 -2.07 8.37
N SER A 144 27.65 -3.09 8.29
CA SER A 144 27.84 -4.35 9.02
C SER A 144 28.87 -5.29 8.38
N GLY A 145 29.52 -4.88 7.29
CA GLY A 145 30.52 -5.69 6.60
C GLY A 145 29.98 -6.91 5.86
N ILE A 146 28.66 -6.96 5.63
CA ILE A 146 28.01 -8.07 4.95
C ILE A 146 28.35 -8.02 3.46
N LEU A 147 28.99 -9.09 2.95
CA LEU A 147 29.32 -9.25 1.54
C LEU A 147 28.08 -9.71 0.75
N PHE A 148 27.15 -8.81 0.50
CA PHE A 148 25.82 -9.07 -0.07
C PHE A 148 25.83 -10.01 -1.29
N LYS A 149 26.74 -9.79 -2.25
CA LYS A 149 26.86 -10.62 -3.46
C LYS A 149 27.24 -12.08 -3.19
N LYS A 150 27.83 -12.38 -2.01
CA LYS A 150 28.26 -13.72 -1.61
C LYS A 150 27.24 -14.43 -0.72
N LEU A 151 26.14 -13.78 -0.37
CA LEU A 151 25.10 -14.40 0.42
C LEU A 151 24.42 -15.52 -0.38
N PRO A 152 24.00 -16.61 0.29
CA PRO A 152 23.06 -17.55 -0.30
C PRO A 152 21.70 -16.87 -0.52
N ASP A 153 20.87 -17.45 -1.36
CA ASP A 153 19.46 -17.09 -1.38
C ASP A 153 18.75 -17.85 -0.26
N GLU A 154 17.89 -17.15 0.48
CA GLU A 154 17.04 -17.67 1.54
C GLU A 154 15.59 -17.31 1.26
N ASP A 155 14.65 -18.07 1.82
CA ASP A 155 13.22 -17.85 1.65
C ASP A 155 12.65 -17.04 2.81
N TRP A 156 11.48 -16.43 2.59
CA TRP A 156 10.64 -15.81 3.62
C TRP A 156 10.30 -16.82 4.71
N ASP A 157 10.03 -16.34 5.92
CA ASP A 157 9.45 -17.18 6.95
C ASP A 157 8.02 -17.58 6.53
N GLN A 158 7.72 -18.90 6.58
CA GLN A 158 6.52 -19.51 5.97
C GLN A 158 5.46 -19.90 7.02
N ASP A 159 5.52 -19.35 8.23
CA ASP A 159 4.57 -19.73 9.29
C ASP A 159 3.13 -19.26 8.99
N ILE A 160 2.81 -17.98 9.13
CA ILE A 160 1.44 -17.48 8.92
C ILE A 160 1.33 -16.33 7.92
N MET A 161 2.44 -15.83 7.39
CA MET A 161 2.51 -14.65 6.50
C MET A 161 3.59 -14.81 5.42
N GLY A 162 3.82 -16.04 4.95
CA GLY A 162 4.84 -16.34 3.94
C GLY A 162 4.34 -16.23 2.50
N ASP A 163 3.04 -16.39 2.28
CA ASP A 163 2.44 -16.41 0.96
C ASP A 163 1.86 -15.04 0.58
N TYR A 164 2.03 -14.68 -0.69
CA TYR A 164 1.43 -13.48 -1.28
C TYR A 164 1.03 -13.74 -2.73
N THR A 165 0.21 -12.87 -3.29
CA THR A 165 -0.29 -13.00 -4.66
C THR A 165 0.28 -11.94 -5.59
N GLY A 166 0.07 -12.12 -6.89
CA GLY A 166 0.42 -11.11 -7.89
C GLY A 166 -0.29 -9.76 -7.64
N ALA A 167 -1.50 -9.79 -7.08
CA ALA A 167 -2.22 -8.57 -6.70
C ALA A 167 -1.44 -7.75 -5.64
N GLY A 168 -0.84 -8.41 -4.63
CA GLY A 168 0.01 -7.73 -3.66
C GLY A 168 1.24 -7.10 -4.30
N VAL A 169 1.87 -7.79 -5.25
CA VAL A 169 3.09 -7.32 -5.94
C VAL A 169 2.86 -6.01 -6.69
N ILE A 170 1.76 -5.87 -7.44
CA ILE A 170 1.51 -4.70 -8.29
C ILE A 170 1.17 -3.41 -7.53
N PHE A 171 0.93 -3.47 -6.22
CA PHE A 171 0.72 -2.29 -5.36
C PHE A 171 1.80 -1.21 -5.51
N GLY A 172 3.00 -1.61 -5.87
CA GLY A 172 4.14 -0.70 -6.05
C GLY A 172 4.01 0.26 -7.22
N VAL A 173 3.12 0.01 -8.18
CA VAL A 173 2.91 0.83 -9.39
C VAL A 173 1.60 1.60 -9.28
N THR A 174 1.55 2.83 -9.80
CA THR A 174 0.31 3.60 -9.91
C THR A 174 -0.69 2.86 -10.79
N GLY A 175 -1.89 2.63 -10.26
CA GLY A 175 -2.93 1.79 -10.87
C GLY A 175 -2.93 0.34 -10.36
N GLY A 176 -1.88 -0.07 -9.64
CA GLY A 176 -1.76 -1.44 -9.14
C GLY A 176 -2.71 -1.75 -7.99
N VAL A 177 -2.96 -0.81 -7.10
CA VAL A 177 -3.96 -0.96 -6.03
C VAL A 177 -5.36 -1.07 -6.64
N MET A 178 -5.66 -0.20 -7.61
CA MET A 178 -6.91 -0.23 -8.36
C MET A 178 -7.12 -1.58 -9.05
N GLU A 179 -6.11 -2.06 -9.79
CA GLU A 179 -6.20 -3.35 -10.48
C GLU A 179 -6.39 -4.51 -9.50
N ALA A 180 -5.63 -4.54 -8.40
CA ALA A 180 -5.77 -5.55 -7.36
C ALA A 180 -7.18 -5.57 -6.75
N ALA A 181 -7.73 -4.39 -6.44
CA ALA A 181 -9.10 -4.24 -5.94
C ALA A 181 -10.14 -4.72 -6.95
N LEU A 182 -10.01 -4.33 -8.23
CA LEU A 182 -10.92 -4.73 -9.29
C LEU A 182 -10.95 -6.24 -9.51
N ARG A 183 -9.82 -6.93 -9.41
CA ARG A 183 -9.76 -8.40 -9.47
C ARG A 183 -10.64 -9.05 -8.40
N THR A 184 -10.56 -8.57 -7.17
CA THR A 184 -11.34 -9.11 -6.03
C THR A 184 -12.80 -8.64 -6.04
N VAL A 185 -13.06 -7.37 -6.36
CA VAL A 185 -14.43 -6.83 -6.46
C VAL A 185 -15.23 -7.52 -7.55
N TYR A 186 -14.60 -7.80 -8.69
CA TYR A 186 -15.24 -8.57 -9.76
C TYR A 186 -15.72 -9.94 -9.24
N PHE A 187 -14.83 -10.71 -8.59
CA PHE A 187 -15.18 -12.01 -8.01
C PHE A 187 -16.33 -11.89 -6.98
N LYS A 188 -16.22 -10.93 -6.07
CA LYS A 188 -17.25 -10.73 -5.02
C LYS A 188 -18.64 -10.36 -5.59
N LEU A 189 -18.70 -9.65 -6.73
CA LEU A 189 -19.94 -9.24 -7.37
C LEU A 189 -20.54 -10.33 -8.27
N THR A 190 -19.70 -11.13 -8.94
CA THR A 190 -20.15 -12.12 -9.93
C THR A 190 -20.18 -13.54 -9.39
N GLY A 191 -19.38 -13.85 -8.37
CA GLY A 191 -19.12 -15.21 -7.91
C GLY A 191 -18.24 -16.02 -8.87
N GLU A 192 -17.69 -15.39 -9.90
CA GLU A 192 -16.91 -16.03 -10.94
C GLU A 192 -15.51 -15.43 -11.03
N GLU A 193 -14.50 -16.28 -11.28
CA GLU A 193 -13.16 -15.81 -11.61
C GLU A 193 -13.15 -15.20 -13.02
N LYS A 194 -12.60 -13.99 -13.12
CA LYS A 194 -12.41 -13.36 -14.43
C LYS A 194 -11.33 -14.12 -15.20
N GLN A 195 -11.62 -14.57 -16.43
CA GLN A 195 -10.65 -15.31 -17.26
C GLN A 195 -9.43 -14.45 -17.59
N GLU A 196 -9.64 -13.18 -17.92
CA GLU A 196 -8.60 -12.18 -18.08
C GLU A 196 -8.61 -11.23 -16.89
N ILE A 197 -7.66 -11.44 -15.96
CA ILE A 197 -7.60 -10.69 -14.69
C ILE A 197 -6.79 -9.41 -14.79
N THR A 198 -6.28 -9.08 -15.96
CA THR A 198 -5.54 -7.86 -16.24
C THR A 198 -6.49 -6.76 -16.68
N PHE A 199 -6.33 -5.58 -16.12
CA PHE A 199 -7.08 -4.38 -16.46
C PHE A 199 -6.12 -3.34 -17.03
N GLU A 200 -5.82 -3.44 -18.33
CA GLU A 200 -4.84 -2.57 -19.00
C GLU A 200 -5.19 -1.08 -18.88
N GLU A 201 -6.47 -0.75 -18.80
CA GLU A 201 -6.97 0.63 -18.73
C GLU A 201 -6.50 1.37 -17.48
N VAL A 202 -6.19 0.64 -16.39
CA VAL A 202 -5.75 1.23 -15.13
C VAL A 202 -4.23 1.16 -14.94
N ARG A 203 -3.51 0.41 -15.79
CA ARG A 203 -2.06 0.27 -15.74
C ARG A 203 -1.34 1.50 -16.26
N GLY A 204 -0.14 1.78 -15.73
CA GLY A 204 0.79 2.79 -16.23
C GLY A 204 1.56 3.50 -15.12
N HIS A 205 2.63 4.16 -15.50
CA HIS A 205 3.52 4.89 -14.59
C HIS A 205 3.62 6.39 -14.94
N GLU A 206 2.91 6.83 -15.96
CA GLU A 206 2.92 8.22 -16.43
C GLU A 206 2.28 9.15 -15.40
N ALA A 207 2.64 10.41 -15.50
CA ALA A 207 2.01 11.47 -14.74
C ALA A 207 0.62 11.82 -15.30
N GLY A 208 -0.26 12.30 -14.43
CA GLY A 208 -1.60 12.73 -14.82
C GLY A 208 -2.70 11.91 -14.18
N ILE A 209 -3.89 12.01 -14.76
CA ILE A 209 -5.09 11.28 -14.35
C ILE A 209 -5.42 10.30 -15.46
N ARG A 210 -5.60 9.04 -15.09
CA ARG A 210 -6.18 8.00 -15.95
C ARG A 210 -7.56 7.67 -15.46
N GLU A 211 -8.46 7.38 -16.39
CA GLU A 211 -9.85 7.05 -16.11
C GLU A 211 -10.22 5.75 -16.80
N ALA A 212 -11.04 4.95 -16.13
CA ALA A 212 -11.64 3.77 -16.74
C ALA A 212 -13.12 3.67 -16.34
N SER A 213 -13.92 3.09 -17.22
CA SER A 213 -15.31 2.72 -16.96
C SER A 213 -15.44 1.22 -17.22
N LEU A 214 -15.75 0.49 -16.18
CA LEU A 214 -15.79 -0.97 -16.20
C LEU A 214 -17.23 -1.43 -16.00
N ASP A 215 -17.71 -2.34 -16.85
CA ASP A 215 -18.95 -3.04 -16.60
C ASP A 215 -18.67 -4.30 -15.78
N ILE A 216 -19.25 -4.38 -14.60
CA ILE A 216 -19.17 -5.54 -13.73
C ILE A 216 -20.59 -6.06 -13.51
N ASN A 217 -20.96 -7.09 -14.26
CA ASN A 217 -22.27 -7.73 -14.19
C ASN A 217 -23.44 -6.75 -14.37
N GLY A 218 -23.34 -5.85 -15.36
CA GLY A 218 -24.35 -4.83 -15.65
C GLY A 218 -24.30 -3.60 -14.74
N THR A 219 -23.32 -3.52 -13.84
CA THR A 219 -23.06 -2.33 -13.02
C THR A 219 -21.83 -1.61 -13.55
N THR A 220 -22.00 -0.37 -14.01
CA THR A 220 -20.88 0.46 -14.45
C THR A 220 -20.14 1.03 -13.25
N VAL A 221 -18.87 0.69 -13.11
CA VAL A 221 -17.96 1.23 -12.10
C VAL A 221 -16.96 2.17 -12.78
N ASN A 222 -17.08 3.46 -12.49
CA ASN A 222 -16.16 4.48 -12.97
C ASN A 222 -15.03 4.66 -11.97
N VAL A 223 -13.79 4.61 -12.44
CA VAL A 223 -12.61 4.72 -11.60
C VAL A 223 -11.66 5.80 -12.14
N ALA A 224 -10.87 6.38 -11.23
CA ALA A 224 -9.78 7.28 -11.58
C ALA A 224 -8.51 6.90 -10.83
N ILE A 225 -7.38 7.06 -11.50
CA ILE A 225 -6.06 6.80 -10.95
C ILE A 225 -5.18 8.01 -11.17
N CYS A 226 -4.48 8.46 -10.14
CA CYS A 226 -3.50 9.52 -10.29
C CYS A 226 -2.29 9.34 -9.39
N SER A 227 -1.20 10.03 -9.75
CA SER A 227 -0.03 10.16 -8.89
C SER A 227 0.42 11.61 -8.80
N GLY A 228 0.86 11.99 -7.59
CA GLY A 228 1.24 13.37 -7.27
C GLY A 228 0.06 14.27 -6.92
N MET A 229 0.33 15.23 -6.01
CA MET A 229 -0.73 16.07 -5.41
C MET A 229 -1.37 17.06 -6.38
N ARG A 230 -0.68 17.42 -7.47
CA ARG A 230 -1.27 18.29 -8.51
C ARG A 230 -2.46 17.61 -9.20
N SER A 231 -2.32 16.33 -9.56
CA SER A 231 -3.40 15.55 -10.18
C SER A 231 -4.48 15.22 -9.15
N ALA A 232 -4.09 14.87 -7.92
CA ALA A 232 -5.02 14.64 -6.83
C ALA A 232 -5.94 15.84 -6.59
N LYS A 233 -5.38 17.08 -6.59
CA LYS A 233 -6.15 18.31 -6.42
C LYS A 233 -7.30 18.42 -7.42
N VAL A 234 -7.08 18.08 -8.68
CA VAL A 234 -8.13 18.15 -9.71
C VAL A 234 -9.30 17.23 -9.37
N LEU A 235 -9.01 15.98 -8.96
CA LEU A 235 -10.05 15.02 -8.59
C LEU A 235 -10.80 15.44 -7.32
N LEU A 236 -10.09 15.98 -6.33
CA LEU A 236 -10.66 16.44 -5.08
C LEU A 236 -11.56 17.67 -5.27
N ASP A 237 -11.13 18.61 -6.10
CA ASP A 237 -11.96 19.78 -6.45
C ASP A 237 -13.25 19.32 -7.14
N GLN A 238 -13.20 18.33 -8.05
CA GLN A 238 -14.40 17.76 -8.68
C GLN A 238 -15.37 17.13 -7.65
N ILE A 239 -14.83 16.45 -6.61
CA ILE A 239 -15.67 15.89 -5.54
C ILE A 239 -16.33 17.04 -4.76
N ARG A 240 -15.56 18.06 -4.37
CA ARG A 240 -16.06 19.22 -3.61
C ARG A 240 -17.12 20.02 -4.38
N GLU A 241 -16.97 20.11 -5.70
CA GLU A 241 -17.92 20.77 -6.60
C GLU A 241 -19.14 19.88 -6.95
N GLY A 242 -19.17 18.62 -6.54
CA GLY A 242 -20.24 17.67 -6.87
C GLY A 242 -20.27 17.25 -8.35
N THR A 243 -19.16 17.42 -9.06
CA THR A 243 -19.02 17.07 -10.49
C THR A 243 -18.31 15.74 -10.73
N SER A 244 -17.81 15.08 -9.67
CA SER A 244 -17.15 13.78 -9.76
C SER A 244 -18.12 12.70 -10.22
N LYS A 245 -17.69 11.90 -11.21
CA LYS A 245 -18.45 10.75 -11.75
C LYS A 245 -17.93 9.40 -11.26
N TYR A 246 -16.88 9.41 -10.42
CA TYR A 246 -16.16 8.20 -10.02
C TYR A 246 -16.81 7.52 -8.82
N HIS A 247 -16.59 6.21 -8.73
CA HIS A 247 -16.96 5.39 -7.59
C HIS A 247 -15.74 5.06 -6.73
N PHE A 248 -14.59 4.88 -7.38
CA PHE A 248 -13.33 4.58 -6.69
C PHE A 248 -12.17 5.36 -7.31
N ILE A 249 -11.29 5.91 -6.46
CA ILE A 249 -10.14 6.72 -6.87
C ILE A 249 -8.88 6.21 -6.18
N GLU A 250 -7.85 5.90 -6.97
CA GLU A 250 -6.51 5.64 -6.45
C GLU A 250 -5.66 6.92 -6.48
N ILE A 251 -5.08 7.31 -5.35
CA ILE A 251 -4.14 8.43 -5.25
C ILE A 251 -2.80 7.93 -4.69
N MET A 252 -1.76 8.01 -5.53
CA MET A 252 -0.38 7.78 -5.12
C MET A 252 0.35 9.09 -4.87
N GLY A 253 1.07 9.20 -3.74
CA GLY A 253 1.83 10.40 -3.39
C GLY A 253 3.03 10.65 -4.32
N CYS A 254 3.68 9.60 -4.80
CA CYS A 254 4.85 9.66 -5.67
C CYS A 254 4.48 9.43 -7.13
N PRO A 255 5.01 10.22 -8.10
CA PRO A 255 4.82 9.98 -9.52
C PRO A 255 5.30 8.57 -9.93
N GLY A 256 4.40 7.79 -10.52
CA GLY A 256 4.63 6.39 -10.89
C GLY A 256 4.39 5.37 -9.77
N GLY A 257 4.12 5.82 -8.54
CA GLY A 257 3.88 4.96 -7.38
C GLY A 257 5.12 4.71 -6.51
N CYS A 258 5.06 3.66 -5.68
CA CYS A 258 6.13 3.30 -4.75
C CYS A 258 7.44 2.89 -5.42
N ILE A 259 7.40 2.45 -6.68
CA ILE A 259 8.58 2.18 -7.50
C ILE A 259 9.50 3.40 -7.63
N ASN A 260 8.95 4.61 -7.48
CA ASN A 260 9.67 5.88 -7.51
C ASN A 260 9.58 6.60 -6.16
N GLY A 261 9.37 5.87 -5.09
CA GLY A 261 9.24 6.41 -3.74
C GLY A 261 10.53 7.09 -3.25
N GLY A 262 10.38 8.09 -2.37
CA GLY A 262 11.48 8.89 -1.82
C GLY A 262 12.53 8.09 -1.02
N GLY A 263 12.25 6.82 -0.68
CA GLY A 263 13.18 5.87 -0.04
C GLY A 263 13.99 5.00 -1.02
N GLN A 264 13.65 5.01 -2.31
CA GLN A 264 14.36 4.26 -3.35
C GLN A 264 15.78 4.81 -3.62
N PRO A 265 16.69 4.00 -4.16
CA PRO A 265 18.00 4.48 -4.60
C PRO A 265 17.90 5.61 -5.62
N TYR A 266 18.73 6.64 -5.42
CA TYR A 266 18.84 7.72 -6.40
C TYR A 266 19.42 7.20 -7.71
N ILE A 267 18.89 7.71 -8.79
CA ILE A 267 19.40 7.49 -10.14
C ILE A 267 20.36 8.64 -10.42
N ARG A 268 21.64 8.30 -10.55
CA ARG A 268 22.71 9.30 -10.62
C ARG A 268 22.61 10.17 -11.85
N GLU A 269 22.19 9.59 -12.94
CA GLU A 269 22.01 10.22 -14.25
C GLU A 269 20.97 11.36 -14.20
N CYS A 270 19.97 11.26 -13.35
CA CYS A 270 18.93 12.31 -13.20
C CYS A 270 19.42 13.60 -12.53
N PHE A 271 20.67 13.64 -12.07
CA PHE A 271 21.28 14.84 -11.46
C PHE A 271 22.29 15.53 -12.36
N LEU A 272 22.42 15.10 -13.61
CA LEU A 272 23.32 15.72 -14.58
C LEU A 272 22.54 16.77 -15.39
N PRO A 273 23.10 18.00 -15.58
CA PRO A 273 22.36 19.15 -16.13
C PRO A 273 21.90 19.01 -17.59
N ASP A 274 22.45 18.04 -18.32
CA ASP A 274 22.28 17.91 -19.78
C ASP A 274 21.52 16.63 -20.20
N GLU A 275 20.84 15.94 -19.27
CA GLU A 275 20.17 14.70 -19.61
C GLU A 275 18.65 14.87 -19.58
N ASP A 276 18.01 14.34 -20.63
CA ASP A 276 16.58 14.42 -20.92
C ASP A 276 15.70 13.86 -19.77
N ASP A 277 14.52 14.43 -19.57
CA ASP A 277 13.47 13.97 -18.65
C ASP A 277 13.10 12.49 -18.87
N ASP A 278 13.40 11.93 -20.04
CA ASP A 278 13.18 10.53 -20.44
C ASP A 278 13.91 9.50 -19.58
N ILE A 279 15.03 9.84 -18.93
CA ILE A 279 15.80 8.87 -18.12
C ILE A 279 14.99 8.39 -16.90
N MET A 280 14.34 9.32 -16.19
CA MET A 280 13.51 8.95 -15.03
C MET A 280 12.32 8.11 -15.47
N ASP A 281 11.69 8.42 -16.59
CA ASP A 281 10.57 7.64 -17.12
C ASP A 281 11.00 6.25 -17.55
N THR A 282 12.17 6.10 -18.17
CA THR A 282 12.76 4.80 -18.50
C THR A 282 12.99 3.92 -17.24
N TYR A 283 13.43 4.52 -16.13
CA TYR A 283 13.62 3.76 -14.88
C TYR A 283 12.28 3.38 -14.22
N LYS A 284 11.29 4.26 -14.24
CA LYS A 284 9.93 3.95 -13.78
C LYS A 284 9.33 2.81 -14.58
N GLU A 285 9.43 2.85 -15.90
CA GLU A 285 8.98 1.79 -16.79
C GLU A 285 9.65 0.45 -16.47
N LYS A 286 10.98 0.41 -16.37
CA LYS A 286 11.72 -0.81 -16.02
C LYS A 286 11.30 -1.39 -14.67
N ARG A 287 11.08 -0.54 -13.68
CA ARG A 287 10.63 -0.96 -12.35
C ARG A 287 9.19 -1.45 -12.37
N ALA A 288 8.29 -0.75 -13.08
CA ALA A 288 6.91 -1.18 -13.26
C ALA A 288 6.84 -2.55 -13.98
N LYS A 289 7.59 -2.68 -15.09
CA LYS A 289 7.68 -3.94 -15.83
C LYS A 289 8.18 -5.10 -14.96
N ALA A 290 9.13 -4.84 -14.05
CA ALA A 290 9.60 -5.88 -13.14
C ALA A 290 8.48 -6.38 -12.21
N LEU A 291 7.64 -5.49 -11.66
CA LEU A 291 6.53 -5.87 -10.81
C LEU A 291 5.41 -6.58 -11.60
N TYR A 292 5.08 -6.10 -12.80
CA TYR A 292 4.09 -6.79 -13.63
C TYR A 292 4.57 -8.18 -14.08
N SER A 293 5.86 -8.32 -14.39
CA SER A 293 6.43 -9.64 -14.72
C SER A 293 6.44 -10.59 -13.51
N GLU A 294 6.61 -10.05 -12.31
CA GLU A 294 6.50 -10.84 -11.07
C GLU A 294 5.05 -11.27 -10.82
N ASP A 295 4.06 -10.36 -11.00
CA ASP A 295 2.64 -10.70 -10.95
C ASP A 295 2.27 -11.82 -11.93
N GLU A 296 2.73 -11.70 -13.19
CA GLU A 296 2.49 -12.71 -14.24
C GLU A 296 3.11 -14.07 -13.91
N ALA A 297 4.22 -14.09 -13.18
CA ALA A 297 4.89 -15.31 -12.75
C ALA A 297 4.26 -15.98 -11.53
N GLN A 298 3.40 -15.27 -10.78
CA GLN A 298 2.72 -15.83 -9.61
C GLN A 298 1.67 -16.86 -10.01
N THR A 299 1.63 -17.96 -9.26
CA THR A 299 0.59 -18.99 -9.42
C THR A 299 -0.79 -18.47 -9.02
N ILE A 300 -0.83 -17.62 -7.99
CA ILE A 300 -2.05 -16.97 -7.49
C ILE A 300 -1.89 -15.46 -7.72
N ARG A 301 -2.83 -14.88 -8.46
CA ARG A 301 -2.78 -13.47 -8.86
C ARG A 301 -3.88 -12.61 -8.25
N GLN A 302 -4.79 -13.20 -7.49
CA GLN A 302 -5.90 -12.53 -6.81
C GLN A 302 -5.77 -12.68 -5.30
N SER A 303 -5.94 -11.59 -4.56
CA SER A 303 -5.79 -11.55 -3.10
C SER A 303 -6.79 -12.47 -2.38
N HIS A 304 -8.02 -12.60 -2.88
CA HIS A 304 -9.05 -13.47 -2.31
C HIS A 304 -8.75 -14.98 -2.45
N ASN A 305 -7.75 -15.35 -3.24
CA ASN A 305 -7.28 -16.73 -3.40
C ASN A 305 -5.99 -17.02 -2.60
N ASN A 306 -5.48 -16.06 -1.82
CA ASN A 306 -4.34 -16.29 -0.94
C ASN A 306 -4.74 -17.23 0.21
N PRO A 307 -4.16 -18.44 0.30
CA PRO A 307 -4.60 -19.44 1.30
C PRO A 307 -4.35 -18.98 2.74
N GLN A 308 -3.27 -18.25 2.99
CA GLN A 308 -2.96 -17.74 4.34
C GLN A 308 -3.86 -16.57 4.73
N ILE A 309 -4.32 -15.76 3.78
CA ILE A 309 -5.33 -14.72 4.04
C ILE A 309 -6.68 -15.38 4.38
N ILE A 310 -7.09 -16.41 3.62
CA ILE A 310 -8.32 -17.16 3.90
C ILE A 310 -8.23 -17.77 5.32
N GLU A 311 -7.14 -18.45 5.64
CA GLU A 311 -6.90 -19.04 6.95
C GLU A 311 -6.92 -18.00 8.09
N LEU A 312 -6.34 -16.81 7.87
CA LEU A 312 -6.35 -15.70 8.83
C LEU A 312 -7.78 -15.25 9.17
N TYR A 313 -8.63 -15.12 8.14
CA TYR A 313 -10.04 -14.80 8.39
C TYR A 313 -10.77 -15.92 9.12
N GLU A 314 -10.64 -17.16 8.68
CA GLU A 314 -11.31 -18.30 9.29
C GLU A 314 -10.93 -18.52 10.76
N LYS A 315 -9.65 -18.34 11.10
CA LYS A 315 -9.14 -18.64 12.44
C LYS A 315 -9.12 -17.46 13.40
N PHE A 316 -9.07 -16.23 12.89
CA PHE A 316 -8.79 -15.07 13.74
C PHE A 316 -9.67 -13.87 13.50
N LEU A 317 -9.77 -13.38 12.26
CA LEU A 317 -10.47 -12.12 11.95
C LEU A 317 -11.99 -12.30 11.77
N GLY A 318 -12.44 -13.52 11.40
CA GLY A 318 -13.83 -13.80 11.03
C GLY A 318 -14.08 -13.54 9.54
N GLU A 319 -14.57 -12.39 9.20
CA GLU A 319 -14.81 -11.99 7.81
C GLU A 319 -14.24 -10.58 7.54
N PRO A 320 -13.98 -10.21 6.29
CA PRO A 320 -13.56 -8.85 5.96
C PRO A 320 -14.56 -7.81 6.47
N ASN A 321 -14.03 -6.71 7.04
CA ASN A 321 -14.79 -5.66 7.72
C ASN A 321 -15.58 -6.14 8.95
N SER A 322 -15.24 -7.31 9.55
CA SER A 322 -15.77 -7.72 10.85
C SER A 322 -15.37 -6.72 11.94
N HIS A 323 -16.01 -6.80 13.11
CA HIS A 323 -15.65 -5.96 14.25
C HIS A 323 -14.16 -6.09 14.63
N LYS A 324 -13.62 -7.31 14.62
CA LYS A 324 -12.21 -7.58 14.94
C LYS A 324 -11.28 -7.06 13.86
N ALA A 325 -11.66 -7.19 12.58
CA ALA A 325 -10.92 -6.62 11.47
C ALA A 325 -10.89 -5.08 11.58
N HIS A 326 -12.00 -4.43 11.89
CA HIS A 326 -12.05 -2.99 12.12
C HIS A 326 -11.15 -2.54 13.27
N GLU A 327 -11.13 -3.26 14.39
CA GLU A 327 -10.27 -2.93 15.54
C GLU A 327 -8.77 -2.97 15.18
N LEU A 328 -8.36 -3.95 14.37
CA LEU A 328 -6.95 -4.20 14.08
C LEU A 328 -6.46 -3.52 12.79
N LEU A 329 -7.29 -3.49 11.75
CA LEU A 329 -6.87 -3.20 10.37
C LEU A 329 -7.40 -1.86 9.84
N HIS A 330 -8.26 -1.17 10.60
CA HIS A 330 -8.80 0.12 10.17
C HIS A 330 -8.26 1.26 11.01
N THR A 331 -8.36 2.47 10.46
CA THR A 331 -7.85 3.70 11.06
C THR A 331 -8.84 4.84 10.85
N SER A 332 -8.53 6.01 11.36
CA SER A 332 -9.31 7.22 11.17
C SER A 332 -8.42 8.41 10.82
N TYR A 333 -9.04 9.44 10.28
CA TYR A 333 -8.36 10.65 9.85
C TYR A 333 -8.97 11.85 10.54
N ALA A 334 -8.16 12.91 10.75
CA ALA A 334 -8.59 14.13 11.39
C ALA A 334 -8.08 15.33 10.59
N GLU A 335 -8.94 16.34 10.45
CA GLU A 335 -8.52 17.63 9.92
C GLU A 335 -7.39 18.20 10.77
N ARG A 336 -6.38 18.76 10.11
CA ARG A 336 -5.24 19.39 10.75
C ARG A 336 -5.27 20.89 10.48
N GLU A 337 -4.96 21.68 11.48
CA GLU A 337 -4.76 23.11 11.31
C GLU A 337 -3.56 23.37 10.39
N GLY A 338 -3.78 24.20 9.37
CA GLY A 338 -2.71 24.58 8.45
C GLY A 338 -1.62 25.37 9.16
N PHE A 339 -0.39 25.33 8.64
CA PHE A 339 0.75 26.14 9.12
C PHE A 339 0.54 27.66 8.94
N ASN A 340 -0.68 28.17 8.90
CA ASN A 340 -1.01 29.54 8.57
C ASN A 340 -0.83 30.54 9.73
N GLU A 341 -0.33 30.12 10.88
CA GLU A 341 0.15 31.05 11.91
C GLU A 341 1.68 30.90 12.07
N ILE A 342 2.43 31.38 11.09
CA ILE A 342 3.70 32.00 11.42
C ILE A 342 3.30 33.24 12.20
N ALA A 343 3.36 33.17 13.54
CA ALA A 343 3.26 34.34 14.37
C ALA A 343 4.20 35.41 13.79
N THR A 344 3.63 36.48 13.28
CA THR A 344 4.38 37.69 12.99
C THR A 344 5.02 38.06 14.31
N VAL A 345 6.33 37.82 14.44
CA VAL A 345 7.10 38.36 15.53
C VAL A 345 6.99 39.89 15.34
N GLU A 346 6.15 40.53 16.12
CA GLU A 346 6.14 41.98 16.22
C GLU A 346 7.52 42.38 16.78
N GLU A 347 8.27 43.13 15.96
CA GLU A 347 9.53 43.78 16.36
C GLU A 347 9.31 44.85 17.44
#